data_bcb83485298b45f8bc83bbaa495e605b
#
_entry.id   bcb83485298b45f8bc83bbaa495e605b
#
_cell.length_a   1.000
_cell.length_b   1.000
_cell.length_c   1.000
_cell.angle_alpha   90.00
_cell.angle_beta   90.00
_cell.angle_gamma   90.00
#
_symmetry.space_group_name_H-M   'P 1'
#
loop_
_entity.id
_entity.type
_entity.pdbx_description
1 polymer ?
#
loop_
_entity_poly.entity_id
_entity_poly.type
_entity_poly.pdbx_seq_one_letter_code
_entity_poly.pdbx_strand_id
1 'polypeptide(L)'
;AIGSLFGGRRRRRREKAARKAFQNELSAYRNMEITNPYDNLENPYEELRNELSNLEVSTEAADFQSQQMQQGLAQSLGAFRGAGGGTGVASLAQALAQEQRKSMQGIAADIAKQETMNTRLAAQGAQQLGLQTAKAGVDLQKLEGMGATEQQRQQIARQEGLMGITAGEYSAASKA
;
A
#
# COMPACT_ATOMS: atom_id res chain seq x y z
N ALA A 1 -38.38 -71.14 23.44
CA ALA A 1 -37.82 -70.48 22.30
C ALA A 1 -38.43 -69.09 22.02
N ILE A 2 -38.32 -68.13 23.00
CA ILE A 2 -38.86 -66.76 22.86
C ILE A 2 -37.73 -65.71 22.78
N GLY A 3 -36.47 -66.10 22.84
CA GLY A 3 -35.33 -65.19 22.92
C GLY A 3 -34.85 -64.53 21.61
N SER A 4 -35.25 -65.00 20.41
CA SER A 4 -34.70 -64.53 19.14
C SER A 4 -35.47 -63.38 18.50
N LEU A 5 -36.69 -63.10 18.92
CA LEU A 5 -37.54 -62.04 18.33
C LEU A 5 -37.17 -60.59 18.80
N PHE A 6 -36.52 -60.50 19.97
CA PHE A 6 -36.12 -59.17 20.50
C PHE A 6 -34.76 -58.69 20.00
N GLY A 7 -33.86 -59.53 19.51
CA GLY A 7 -32.56 -59.17 19.02
C GLY A 7 -32.57 -58.37 17.68
N GLY A 8 -33.55 -58.72 16.82
CA GLY A 8 -33.65 -58.08 15.49
C GLY A 8 -34.11 -56.63 15.53
N ARG A 9 -34.95 -56.24 16.47
CA ARG A 9 -35.40 -54.83 16.60
C ARG A 9 -34.27 -53.92 17.09
N ARG A 10 -33.41 -54.39 18.00
CA ARG A 10 -32.25 -53.65 18.49
C ARG A 10 -31.17 -53.48 17.41
N ARG A 11 -30.93 -54.52 16.60
CA ARG A 11 -30.02 -54.45 15.44
C ARG A 11 -30.51 -53.43 14.40
N ARG A 12 -31.76 -53.51 13.97
CA ARG A 12 -32.35 -52.55 13.01
C ARG A 12 -32.34 -51.10 13.48
N ARG A 13 -32.52 -50.86 14.80
CA ARG A 13 -32.41 -49.50 15.37
C ARG A 13 -30.98 -49.01 15.34
N ARG A 14 -30.00 -49.84 15.64
CA ARG A 14 -28.56 -49.50 15.57
C ARG A 14 -28.13 -49.23 14.13
N GLU A 15 -28.57 -50.06 13.18
CA GLU A 15 -28.29 -49.83 11.76
C GLU A 15 -28.88 -48.51 11.26
N LYS A 16 -30.15 -48.23 11.58
CA LYS A 16 -30.76 -46.93 11.21
C LYS A 16 -30.05 -45.73 11.84
N ALA A 17 -29.63 -45.84 13.08
CA ALA A 17 -28.89 -44.80 13.78
C ALA A 17 -27.49 -44.59 13.14
N ALA A 18 -26.79 -45.68 12.81
CA ALA A 18 -25.49 -45.61 12.14
C ALA A 18 -25.60 -45.03 10.74
N ARG A 19 -26.62 -45.39 9.94
CA ARG A 19 -26.87 -44.80 8.61
C ARG A 19 -27.20 -43.32 8.72
N LYS A 20 -28.00 -42.93 9.69
CA LYS A 20 -28.34 -41.49 9.89
C LYS A 20 -27.12 -40.70 10.32
N ALA A 21 -26.30 -41.21 11.25
CA ALA A 21 -25.05 -40.57 11.66
C ALA A 21 -24.10 -40.41 10.48
N PHE A 22 -23.93 -41.46 9.66
CA PHE A 22 -23.12 -41.44 8.47
C PHE A 22 -23.63 -40.43 7.43
N GLN A 23 -24.95 -40.38 7.19
CA GLN A 23 -25.51 -39.39 6.25
C GLN A 23 -25.31 -37.95 6.74
N ASN A 24 -25.41 -37.73 8.05
CA ASN A 24 -25.14 -36.42 8.66
C ASN A 24 -23.66 -36.04 8.50
N GLU A 25 -22.76 -36.98 8.75
CA GLU A 25 -21.31 -36.76 8.58
C GLU A 25 -20.93 -36.52 7.12
N LEU A 26 -21.51 -37.30 6.20
CA LEU A 26 -21.35 -37.11 4.76
C LEU A 26 -21.87 -35.72 4.30
N SER A 27 -23.01 -35.28 4.79
CA SER A 27 -23.57 -33.99 4.47
C SER A 27 -22.73 -32.85 5.03
N ALA A 28 -22.24 -33.00 6.27
CA ALA A 28 -21.31 -32.03 6.87
C ALA A 28 -20.02 -31.93 6.08
N TYR A 29 -19.47 -33.06 5.63
CA TYR A 29 -18.27 -33.09 4.81
C TYR A 29 -18.47 -32.51 3.40
N ARG A 30 -19.64 -32.71 2.80
CA ARG A 30 -20.01 -32.09 1.52
C ARG A 30 -20.19 -30.58 1.61
N ASN A 31 -20.71 -30.10 2.74
CA ASN A 31 -21.02 -28.70 2.96
C ASN A 31 -19.86 -27.95 3.64
N MET A 32 -18.71 -28.59 3.86
CA MET A 32 -17.54 -27.93 4.40
C MET A 32 -17.07 -26.86 3.43
N GLU A 33 -17.06 -25.63 3.88
CA GLU A 33 -16.61 -24.47 3.12
C GLU A 33 -15.09 -24.53 2.97
N ILE A 34 -14.63 -24.51 1.73
CA ILE A 34 -13.22 -24.43 1.38
C ILE A 34 -12.95 -23.04 0.90
N THR A 35 -12.32 -22.24 1.75
CA THR A 35 -11.97 -20.85 1.44
C THR A 35 -10.48 -20.72 1.16
N ASN A 36 -10.15 -19.80 0.28
CA ASN A 36 -8.76 -19.39 0.08
C ASN A 36 -8.38 -18.42 1.20
N PRO A 37 -7.41 -18.73 2.08
CA PRO A 37 -7.02 -17.86 3.19
C PRO A 37 -6.38 -16.55 2.72
N TYR A 38 -5.99 -16.47 1.44
CA TYR A 38 -5.35 -15.30 0.86
C TYR A 38 -6.28 -14.49 -0.05
N ASP A 39 -7.59 -14.84 -0.08
CA ASP A 39 -8.58 -14.00 -0.75
C ASP A 39 -8.72 -12.66 -0.04
N ASN A 40 -8.81 -11.60 -0.81
CA ASN A 40 -8.97 -10.22 -0.33
C ASN A 40 -7.74 -9.65 0.42
N LEU A 41 -6.54 -10.10 0.08
CA LEU A 41 -5.33 -9.40 0.49
C LEU A 41 -5.20 -8.08 -0.28
N GLU A 42 -5.08 -7.00 0.46
CA GLU A 42 -4.86 -5.67 -0.11
C GLU A 42 -3.36 -5.32 -0.12
N ASN A 43 -2.96 -4.55 -1.12
CA ASN A 43 -1.58 -4.08 -1.21
C ASN A 43 -1.39 -2.91 -0.23
N PRO A 44 -0.59 -3.07 0.84
CA PRO A 44 -0.42 -2.02 1.85
C PRO A 44 0.26 -0.75 1.32
N TYR A 45 0.85 -0.83 0.12
CA TYR A 45 1.53 0.31 -0.50
C TYR A 45 0.65 1.09 -1.47
N GLU A 46 -0.57 0.65 -1.77
CA GLU A 46 -1.46 1.37 -2.69
C GLU A 46 -1.94 2.71 -2.13
N GLU A 47 -2.13 2.77 -0.81
CA GLU A 47 -2.57 3.99 -0.14
C GLU A 47 -1.43 4.93 0.25
N LEU A 48 -0.17 4.49 0.13
CA LEU A 48 0.97 5.33 0.46
C LEU A 48 1.13 6.48 -0.52
N ARG A 49 1.20 7.67 0.02
CA ARG A 49 1.45 8.89 -0.74
C ARG A 49 2.93 9.22 -0.75
N ASN A 50 3.38 9.80 -1.85
CA ASN A 50 4.72 10.34 -1.93
C ASN A 50 4.79 11.70 -1.21
N GLU A 51 5.17 11.68 0.06
CA GLU A 51 5.33 12.89 0.87
C GLU A 51 6.35 13.87 0.28
N LEU A 52 7.30 13.36 -0.51
CA LEU A 52 8.27 14.19 -1.20
C LEU A 52 7.67 15.01 -2.35
N SER A 53 6.45 14.69 -2.80
CA SER A 53 5.75 15.49 -3.81
C SER A 53 5.25 16.83 -3.28
N ASN A 54 5.13 16.98 -1.95
CA ASN A 54 4.62 18.16 -1.28
C ASN A 54 5.73 19.10 -0.78
N LEU A 55 6.97 18.87 -1.21
CA LEU A 55 8.08 19.75 -0.87
C LEU A 55 7.88 21.12 -1.51
N GLU A 56 7.76 22.13 -0.67
CA GLU A 56 7.68 23.53 -1.09
C GLU A 56 9.06 24.18 -1.04
N VAL A 57 9.24 25.18 -1.88
CA VAL A 57 10.45 26.01 -1.86
C VAL A 57 10.32 27.01 -0.72
N SER A 58 11.30 27.03 0.19
CA SER A 58 11.34 28.05 1.24
C SER A 58 11.76 29.41 0.65
N THR A 59 10.84 30.35 0.67
CA THR A 59 11.08 31.72 0.22
C THR A 59 11.52 32.66 1.37
N GLU A 60 11.47 32.18 2.61
CA GLU A 60 11.77 33.00 3.80
C GLU A 60 13.15 33.65 3.74
N ALA A 61 14.17 32.90 3.33
CA ALA A 61 15.53 33.42 3.18
C ALA A 61 15.62 34.48 2.06
N ALA A 62 14.89 34.28 0.97
CA ALA A 62 14.81 35.20 -0.15
C ALA A 62 14.09 36.51 0.25
N ASP A 63 12.99 36.39 0.99
CA ASP A 63 12.22 37.50 1.50
C ASP A 63 13.04 38.34 2.49
N PHE A 64 13.76 37.66 3.41
CA PHE A 64 14.65 38.31 4.36
C PHE A 64 15.79 39.06 3.67
N GLN A 65 16.44 38.44 2.69
CA GLN A 65 17.49 39.11 1.90
C GLN A 65 16.93 40.31 1.12
N SER A 66 15.76 40.20 0.54
CA SER A 66 15.08 41.30 -0.16
C SER A 66 14.77 42.45 0.76
N GLN A 67 14.28 42.18 1.99
CA GLN A 67 14.01 43.20 2.99
C GLN A 67 15.29 43.90 3.45
N GLN A 68 16.37 43.15 3.74
CA GLN A 68 17.66 43.72 4.13
C GLN A 68 18.22 44.65 3.03
N MET A 69 18.08 44.21 1.78
CA MET A 69 18.52 45.00 0.64
C MET A 69 17.74 46.30 0.50
N GLN A 70 16.44 46.28 0.67
CA GLN A 70 15.59 47.49 0.65
C GLN A 70 15.93 48.44 1.78
N GLN A 71 16.19 47.93 2.99
CA GLN A 71 16.60 48.73 4.13
C GLN A 71 17.99 49.38 3.88
N GLY A 72 18.95 48.61 3.38
CA GLY A 72 20.27 49.10 3.04
C GLY A 72 20.23 50.21 1.95
N LEU A 73 19.39 50.02 0.95
CA LEU A 73 19.15 51.00 -0.10
C LEU A 73 18.53 52.29 0.45
N ALA A 74 17.52 52.17 1.30
CA ALA A 74 16.88 53.35 1.92
C ALA A 74 17.84 54.13 2.82
N GLN A 75 18.68 53.45 3.59
CA GLN A 75 19.71 54.11 4.42
C GLN A 75 20.77 54.78 3.58
N SER A 76 21.24 54.15 2.51
CA SER A 76 22.22 54.72 1.56
C SER A 76 21.68 55.98 0.86
N LEU A 77 20.46 55.93 0.37
CA LEU A 77 19.79 57.07 -0.25
C LEU A 77 19.54 58.20 0.74
N GLY A 78 19.20 57.89 2.01
CA GLY A 78 19.03 58.87 3.07
C GLY A 78 20.33 59.60 3.40
N ALA A 79 21.43 58.87 3.51
CA ALA A 79 22.76 59.44 3.76
C ALA A 79 23.23 60.38 2.62
N PHE A 80 22.91 60.03 1.36
CA PHE A 80 23.26 60.84 0.18
C PHE A 80 22.44 62.12 0.05
N ARG A 81 21.17 62.12 0.44
CA ARG A 81 20.34 63.33 0.44
C ARG A 81 20.87 64.38 1.43
N GLY A 82 21.51 63.92 2.50
CA GLY A 82 22.12 64.81 3.49
C GLY A 82 23.47 65.39 3.07
N ALA A 83 24.15 64.78 2.12
CA ALA A 83 25.52 65.17 1.72
C ALA A 83 25.64 66.18 0.56
N GLY A 84 24.54 66.68 0.00
CA GLY A 84 24.50 67.83 -0.88
C GLY A 84 25.29 67.78 -2.19
N GLY A 85 25.54 66.60 -2.79
CA GLY A 85 26.40 66.51 -3.99
C GLY A 85 25.64 66.08 -5.24
N GLY A 86 25.49 66.95 -6.19
CA GLY A 86 24.61 66.81 -7.35
C GLY A 86 25.05 65.89 -8.48
N THR A 87 26.32 65.55 -8.71
CA THR A 87 26.75 64.72 -9.85
C THR A 87 27.16 63.29 -9.52
N GLY A 88 27.49 63.02 -8.29
CA GLY A 88 27.84 61.66 -7.83
C GLY A 88 26.63 60.78 -7.52
N VAL A 89 25.46 61.38 -7.33
CA VAL A 89 24.24 60.65 -6.91
C VAL A 89 23.70 59.76 -8.03
N ALA A 90 23.78 60.19 -9.29
CA ALA A 90 23.29 59.43 -10.42
C ALA A 90 24.15 58.18 -10.71
N SER A 91 25.47 58.27 -10.62
CA SER A 91 26.38 57.13 -10.82
C SER A 91 26.28 56.10 -9.69
N LEU A 92 26.07 56.59 -8.47
CA LEU A 92 25.87 55.73 -7.32
C LEU A 92 24.50 55.05 -7.35
N ALA A 93 23.44 55.73 -7.77
CA ALA A 93 22.13 55.15 -7.97
C ALA A 93 22.15 54.04 -9.03
N GLN A 94 22.94 54.24 -10.10
CA GLN A 94 23.15 53.17 -11.08
C GLN A 94 23.93 51.97 -10.52
N ALA A 95 24.99 52.21 -9.76
CA ALA A 95 25.77 51.12 -9.15
C ALA A 95 24.93 50.34 -8.16
N LEU A 96 24.13 51.00 -7.33
CA LEU A 96 23.20 50.36 -6.40
C LEU A 96 22.11 49.55 -7.14
N ALA A 97 21.58 50.09 -8.24
CA ALA A 97 20.60 49.37 -9.05
C ALA A 97 21.19 48.14 -9.73
N GLN A 98 22.46 48.18 -10.17
CA GLN A 98 23.15 47.01 -10.69
C GLN A 98 23.43 45.96 -9.60
N GLU A 99 23.84 46.34 -8.42
CA GLU A 99 24.08 45.47 -7.29
C GLU A 99 22.77 44.79 -6.86
N GLN A 100 21.67 45.54 -6.81
CA GLN A 100 20.35 45.00 -6.53
C GLN A 100 19.90 43.97 -7.57
N ARG A 101 20.12 44.22 -8.87
CA ARG A 101 19.82 43.27 -9.92
C ARG A 101 20.62 41.97 -9.78
N LYS A 102 21.92 42.06 -9.50
CA LYS A 102 22.79 40.90 -9.28
C LYS A 102 22.33 40.07 -8.09
N SER A 103 21.98 40.72 -6.98
CA SER A 103 21.50 40.06 -5.78
C SER A 103 20.14 39.38 -6.04
N MET A 104 19.21 40.03 -6.74
CA MET A 104 17.93 39.42 -7.12
C MET A 104 18.12 38.23 -8.07
N GLN A 105 19.08 38.28 -8.98
CA GLN A 105 19.44 37.15 -9.85
C GLN A 105 20.02 35.98 -9.02
N GLY A 106 20.82 36.27 -8.00
CA GLY A 106 21.33 35.25 -7.08
C GLY A 106 20.21 34.56 -6.32
N ILE A 107 19.28 35.33 -5.75
CA ILE A 107 18.10 34.78 -5.05
C ILE A 107 17.26 33.93 -5.98
N ALA A 108 16.97 34.40 -7.20
CA ALA A 108 16.20 33.63 -8.19
C ALA A 108 16.91 32.33 -8.59
N ALA A 109 18.24 32.34 -8.72
CA ALA A 109 19.03 31.16 -9.01
C ALA A 109 19.00 30.14 -7.87
N ASP A 110 19.01 30.59 -6.62
CA ASP A 110 18.93 29.69 -5.44
C ASP A 110 17.54 29.07 -5.28
N ILE A 111 16.47 29.84 -5.54
CA ILE A 111 15.11 29.33 -5.61
C ILE A 111 14.99 28.26 -6.70
N ALA A 112 15.49 28.54 -7.90
CA ALA A 112 15.45 27.59 -9.00
C ALA A 112 16.22 26.29 -8.71
N LYS A 113 17.35 26.38 -7.99
CA LYS A 113 18.08 25.18 -7.51
C LYS A 113 17.27 24.37 -6.51
N GLN A 114 16.62 25.02 -5.55
CA GLN A 114 15.75 24.33 -4.60
C GLN A 114 14.57 23.64 -5.30
N GLU A 115 13.92 24.32 -6.22
CA GLU A 115 12.82 23.76 -7.01
C GLU A 115 13.28 22.55 -7.81
N THR A 116 14.44 22.63 -8.47
CA THR A 116 15.03 21.49 -9.19
C THR A 116 15.33 20.32 -8.25
N MET A 117 15.87 20.61 -7.07
CA MET A 117 16.16 19.58 -6.06
C MET A 117 14.88 18.93 -5.54
N ASN A 118 13.85 19.71 -5.22
CA ASN A 118 12.55 19.23 -4.78
C ASN A 118 11.89 18.35 -5.84
N THR A 119 11.92 18.76 -7.10
CA THR A 119 11.40 17.99 -8.24
C THR A 119 12.14 16.66 -8.37
N ARG A 120 13.46 16.65 -8.21
CA ARG A 120 14.26 15.42 -8.26
C ARG A 120 13.93 14.49 -7.09
N LEU A 121 13.81 15.00 -5.88
CA LEU A 121 13.42 14.22 -4.70
C LEU A 121 12.01 13.65 -4.84
N ALA A 122 11.06 14.44 -5.34
CA ALA A 122 9.70 13.98 -5.62
C ALA A 122 9.68 12.84 -6.65
N ALA A 123 10.47 12.95 -7.73
CA ALA A 123 10.60 11.91 -8.74
C ALA A 123 11.24 10.64 -8.18
N GLN A 124 12.27 10.75 -7.35
CA GLN A 124 12.88 9.59 -6.67
C GLN A 124 11.91 8.92 -5.72
N GLY A 125 11.16 9.69 -4.92
CA GLY A 125 10.13 9.17 -4.04
C GLY A 125 9.03 8.43 -4.79
N ALA A 126 8.56 8.98 -5.90
CA ALA A 126 7.57 8.34 -6.78
C ALA A 126 8.10 7.02 -7.37
N GLN A 127 9.35 6.99 -7.80
CA GLN A 127 9.98 5.78 -8.33
C GLN A 127 10.12 4.70 -7.26
N GLN A 128 10.58 5.03 -6.06
CA GLN A 128 10.70 4.08 -4.95
C GLN A 128 9.35 3.51 -4.55
N LEU A 129 8.33 4.38 -4.42
CA LEU A 129 6.98 3.97 -4.09
C LEU A 129 6.41 3.04 -5.17
N GLY A 130 6.59 3.39 -6.45
CA GLY A 130 6.17 2.56 -7.58
C GLY A 130 6.80 1.17 -7.57
N LEU A 131 8.11 1.08 -7.27
CA LEU A 131 8.82 -0.20 -7.15
C LEU A 131 8.30 -1.03 -5.98
N GLN A 132 8.05 -0.42 -4.83
CA GLN A 132 7.50 -1.11 -3.65
C GLN A 132 6.09 -1.61 -3.90
N THR A 133 5.23 -0.78 -4.50
CA THR A 133 3.85 -1.15 -4.87
C THR A 133 3.85 -2.30 -5.87
N ALA A 134 4.68 -2.24 -6.91
CA ALA A 134 4.79 -3.30 -7.91
C ALA A 134 5.31 -4.61 -7.30
N LYS A 135 6.31 -4.55 -6.44
CA LYS A 135 6.85 -5.72 -5.75
C LYS A 135 5.82 -6.37 -4.83
N ALA A 136 5.12 -5.57 -4.04
CA ALA A 136 4.04 -6.07 -3.18
C ALA A 136 2.89 -6.68 -4.00
N GLY A 137 2.53 -6.09 -5.13
CA GLY A 137 1.54 -6.67 -6.05
C GLY A 137 1.94 -8.04 -6.58
N VAL A 138 3.21 -8.23 -6.95
CA VAL A 138 3.72 -9.54 -7.38
C VAL A 138 3.70 -10.55 -6.22
N ASP A 139 4.05 -10.14 -5.01
CA ASP A 139 4.04 -11.02 -3.84
C ASP A 139 2.60 -11.43 -3.47
N LEU A 140 1.62 -10.51 -3.58
CA LEU A 140 0.20 -10.81 -3.42
C LEU A 140 -0.30 -11.81 -4.43
N GLN A 141 0.02 -11.63 -5.73
CA GLN A 141 -0.35 -12.60 -6.77
C GLN A 141 0.20 -14.00 -6.50
N LYS A 142 1.42 -14.09 -5.96
CA LYS A 142 1.99 -15.39 -5.56
C LYS A 142 1.21 -16.01 -4.42
N LEU A 143 0.86 -15.23 -3.40
CA LEU A 143 0.08 -15.72 -2.25
C LEU A 143 -1.32 -16.17 -2.68
N GLU A 144 -2.00 -15.40 -3.52
CA GLU A 144 -3.29 -15.78 -4.11
C GLU A 144 -3.19 -17.08 -4.90
N GLY A 145 -2.14 -17.22 -5.74
CA GLY A 145 -1.87 -18.44 -6.48
C GLY A 145 -1.59 -19.65 -5.59
N MET A 146 -0.87 -19.46 -4.49
CA MET A 146 -0.66 -20.51 -3.48
C MET A 146 -1.96 -20.88 -2.77
N GLY A 147 -2.80 -19.90 -2.43
CA GLY A 147 -4.11 -20.13 -1.83
C GLY A 147 -5.03 -20.89 -2.75
N ALA A 148 -5.08 -20.56 -4.03
CA ALA A 148 -5.86 -21.28 -5.05
C ALA A 148 -5.38 -22.74 -5.21
N THR A 149 -4.07 -22.98 -5.17
CA THR A 149 -3.50 -24.35 -5.22
C THR A 149 -3.88 -25.14 -3.98
N GLU A 150 -3.83 -24.53 -2.81
CA GLU A 150 -4.22 -25.17 -1.54
C GLU A 150 -5.72 -25.48 -1.54
N GLN A 151 -6.54 -24.58 -2.00
CA GLN A 151 -7.97 -24.80 -2.18
C GLN A 151 -8.26 -25.99 -3.11
N GLN A 152 -7.55 -26.09 -4.22
CA GLN A 152 -7.65 -27.27 -5.12
C GLN A 152 -7.25 -28.56 -4.42
N ARG A 153 -6.15 -28.57 -3.67
CA ARG A 153 -5.72 -29.74 -2.88
C ARG A 153 -6.77 -30.18 -1.89
N GLN A 154 -7.36 -29.25 -1.19
CA GLN A 154 -8.43 -29.53 -0.22
C GLN A 154 -9.68 -30.08 -0.92
N GLN A 155 -10.04 -29.60 -2.10
CA GLN A 155 -11.13 -30.12 -2.90
C GLN A 155 -10.87 -31.59 -3.33
N ILE A 156 -9.67 -31.88 -3.82
CA ILE A 156 -9.25 -33.22 -4.22
C ILE A 156 -9.29 -34.16 -3.01
N ALA A 157 -8.67 -33.77 -1.88
CA ALA A 157 -8.67 -34.56 -0.66
C ALA A 157 -10.10 -34.84 -0.15
N ARG A 158 -11.01 -33.87 -0.29
CA ARG A 158 -12.42 -34.04 0.04
C ARG A 158 -13.09 -35.06 -0.88
N GLN A 159 -12.82 -34.99 -2.19
CA GLN A 159 -13.37 -35.96 -3.17
C GLN A 159 -12.84 -37.38 -2.89
N GLU A 160 -11.55 -37.51 -2.61
CA GLU A 160 -10.94 -38.80 -2.28
C GLU A 160 -11.52 -39.39 -0.98
N GLY A 161 -11.71 -38.55 0.04
CA GLY A 161 -12.38 -38.94 1.28
C GLY A 161 -13.80 -39.42 1.05
N LEU A 162 -14.59 -38.72 0.23
CA LEU A 162 -15.95 -39.11 -0.13
C LEU A 162 -15.98 -40.44 -0.90
N MET A 163 -15.05 -40.64 -1.86
CA MET A 163 -14.92 -41.90 -2.58
C MET A 163 -14.53 -43.08 -1.67
N GLY A 164 -13.62 -42.84 -0.72
CA GLY A 164 -13.20 -43.83 0.27
C GLY A 164 -14.34 -44.25 1.18
N ILE A 165 -15.16 -43.32 1.60
CA ILE A 165 -16.35 -43.57 2.44
C ILE A 165 -17.39 -44.41 1.66
N THR A 166 -17.69 -44.02 0.41
CA THR A 166 -18.67 -44.76 -0.42
C THR A 166 -18.19 -46.17 -0.78
N ALA A 167 -16.89 -46.35 -1.06
CA ALA A 167 -16.29 -47.66 -1.30
C ALA A 167 -16.32 -48.55 -0.08
N GLY A 168 -16.10 -47.99 1.12
CA GLY A 168 -16.22 -48.69 2.39
C GLY A 168 -17.63 -49.21 2.67
N GLU A 169 -18.66 -48.40 2.37
CA GLU A 169 -20.06 -48.84 2.50
C GLU A 169 -20.42 -49.96 1.53
N TYR A 170 -19.94 -49.87 0.28
CA TYR A 170 -20.22 -50.90 -0.74
C TYR A 170 -19.60 -52.25 -0.34
N SER A 171 -18.38 -52.22 0.22
CA SER A 171 -17.71 -53.43 0.71
C SER A 171 -18.36 -54.02 1.94
N ALA A 172 -18.89 -53.19 2.82
CA ALA A 172 -19.64 -53.66 4.00
C ALA A 172 -21.02 -54.25 3.63
N ALA A 173 -21.70 -53.63 2.66
CA ALA A 173 -23.00 -54.14 2.17
C ALA A 173 -22.88 -55.44 1.37
N SER A 174 -21.74 -55.70 0.71
CA SER A 174 -21.50 -56.92 -0.09
C SER A 174 -21.11 -58.12 0.80
N LYS A 175 -20.76 -57.93 2.08
CA LYS A 175 -20.37 -58.97 3.02
C LYS A 175 -21.48 -59.34 4.02
N ALA A 176 -22.63 -58.70 3.94
CA ALA A 176 -23.81 -58.94 4.79
C ALA A 176 -24.87 -59.77 4.06
#